data_01298d3ffc0d6f6d5f7909e5399b1d83
#
_entry.id   01298d3ffc0d6f6d5f7909e5399b1d83
#
_cell.length_a   1.000
_cell.length_b   1.000
_cell.length_c   1.000
_cell.angle_alpha   90.00
_cell.angle_beta   90.00
_cell.angle_gamma   90.00
#
_symmetry.space_group_name_H-M   'P 1'
#
loop_
_entity.id
_entity.type
_entity.pdbx_description
1 polymer ?
#
loop_
_entity_poly.entity_id
_entity_poly.type
_entity_poly.pdbx_seq_one_letter_code
_entity_poly.pdbx_strand_id
1 'polypeptide(L)'
;MILLIDNYDSFSYNLYQMIGEIEPDVKVVRNDEISVDEIRRLKPERIILSPGPGRPEDAGILIEVVKELGKEIPILGVCLGHQAVCAAFGAKITYAKKQMHGKQSQIKVDTETLLFSGCSQSILAARYHSLAADADTIPDSLYVTASSKRGGE
;
A
#
# COMPACT_ATOMS: atom_id res chain seq x y z
N MET A 1 -8.05 -5.40 -16.54
CA MET A 1 -8.58 -5.80 -15.21
C MET A 1 -7.61 -5.36 -14.12
N ILE A 2 -8.13 -4.74 -13.07
CA ILE A 2 -7.38 -4.43 -11.84
C ILE A 2 -7.68 -5.51 -10.81
N LEU A 3 -6.65 -6.07 -10.19
CA LEU A 3 -6.79 -7.02 -9.09
C LEU A 3 -6.66 -6.29 -7.75
N LEU A 4 -7.69 -6.33 -6.93
CA LEU A 4 -7.67 -5.85 -5.55
C LEU A 4 -7.50 -7.04 -4.61
N ILE A 5 -6.39 -7.09 -3.88
CA ILE A 5 -6.16 -8.10 -2.85
C ILE A 5 -6.66 -7.55 -1.52
N ASP A 6 -7.71 -8.18 -1.01
CA ASP A 6 -8.37 -7.83 0.24
C ASP A 6 -7.69 -8.51 1.42
N ASN A 7 -7.22 -7.71 2.38
CA ASN A 7 -6.59 -8.16 3.61
C ASN A 7 -7.59 -8.26 4.78
N TYR A 8 -8.82 -8.68 4.52
CA TYR A 8 -9.89 -8.78 5.52
C TYR A 8 -10.19 -7.44 6.20
N ASP A 9 -10.24 -6.37 5.40
CA ASP A 9 -10.42 -5.02 5.88
C ASP A 9 -11.80 -4.45 5.50
N SER A 10 -12.41 -3.70 6.43
CA SER A 10 -13.70 -3.05 6.18
C SER A 10 -13.66 -1.96 5.11
N PHE A 11 -12.48 -1.37 4.85
CA PHE A 11 -12.28 -0.36 3.82
C PHE A 11 -12.04 -0.93 2.41
N SER A 12 -11.83 -2.21 2.26
CA SER A 12 -11.60 -2.83 0.94
C SER A 12 -12.75 -2.58 -0.02
N TYR A 13 -13.99 -2.57 0.48
CA TYR A 13 -15.16 -2.29 -0.33
C TYR A 13 -15.21 -0.82 -0.80
N ASN A 14 -14.80 0.13 0.04
CA ASN A 14 -14.67 1.53 -0.36
C ASN A 14 -13.61 1.71 -1.45
N LEU A 15 -12.46 1.04 -1.32
CA LEU A 15 -11.45 1.03 -2.37
C LEU A 15 -11.99 0.44 -3.68
N TYR A 16 -12.71 -0.67 -3.60
CA TYR A 16 -13.36 -1.29 -4.75
C TYR A 16 -14.26 -0.30 -5.49
N GLN A 17 -15.08 0.44 -4.77
CA GLN A 17 -15.98 1.46 -5.35
C GLN A 17 -15.20 2.60 -6.00
N MET A 18 -14.20 3.16 -5.31
CA MET A 18 -13.37 4.25 -5.84
C MET A 18 -12.60 3.84 -7.09
N ILE A 19 -12.06 2.64 -7.10
CA ILE A 19 -11.35 2.09 -8.26
C ILE A 19 -12.34 1.85 -9.41
N GLY A 20 -13.50 1.29 -9.10
CA GLY A 20 -14.56 0.97 -10.07
C GLY A 20 -15.15 2.20 -10.77
N GLU A 21 -15.08 3.38 -10.18
CA GLU A 21 -15.44 4.66 -10.83
C GLU A 21 -14.45 5.03 -11.94
N ILE A 22 -13.20 4.60 -11.84
CA ILE A 22 -12.13 4.89 -12.80
C ILE A 22 -12.00 3.76 -13.82
N GLU A 23 -11.98 2.53 -13.34
CA GLU A 23 -11.85 1.30 -14.12
C GLU A 23 -12.85 0.26 -13.59
N PRO A 24 -13.96 0.00 -14.30
CA PRO A 24 -14.99 -0.91 -13.82
C PRO A 24 -14.59 -2.37 -13.73
N ASP A 25 -13.58 -2.79 -14.50
CA ASP A 25 -13.11 -4.20 -14.50
C ASP A 25 -12.16 -4.45 -13.32
N VAL A 26 -12.75 -4.59 -12.12
CA VAL A 26 -12.05 -4.87 -10.87
C VAL A 26 -12.44 -6.24 -10.33
N LYS A 27 -11.43 -7.07 -10.07
CA LYS A 27 -11.60 -8.36 -9.39
C LYS A 27 -11.06 -8.25 -7.97
N VAL A 28 -11.85 -8.67 -6.98
CA VAL A 28 -11.47 -8.73 -5.57
C VAL A 28 -11.19 -10.19 -5.19
N VAL A 29 -10.05 -10.42 -4.55
CA VAL A 29 -9.67 -11.71 -3.96
C VAL A 29 -9.06 -11.49 -2.58
N ARG A 30 -9.23 -12.43 -1.67
CA ARG A 30 -8.58 -12.37 -0.36
C ARG A 30 -7.14 -12.84 -0.43
N ASN A 31 -6.34 -12.37 0.51
CA ASN A 31 -4.89 -12.62 0.55
C ASN A 31 -4.49 -14.09 0.75
N ASP A 32 -5.43 -14.95 1.10
CA ASP A 32 -5.26 -16.38 1.34
C ASP A 32 -6.10 -17.26 0.38
N GLU A 33 -6.80 -16.65 -0.57
CA GLU A 33 -7.67 -17.36 -1.53
C GLU A 33 -7.04 -17.57 -2.90
N ILE A 34 -5.87 -17.00 -3.14
CA ILE A 34 -5.19 -17.04 -4.43
C ILE A 34 -3.68 -17.18 -4.25
N SER A 35 -3.03 -17.85 -5.14
CA SER A 35 -1.57 -17.96 -5.20
C SER A 35 -0.97 -16.95 -6.19
N VAL A 36 0.34 -16.70 -6.07
CA VAL A 36 1.08 -15.85 -7.01
C VAL A 36 1.00 -16.39 -8.44
N ASP A 37 1.08 -17.71 -8.61
CA ASP A 37 0.97 -18.33 -9.93
C ASP A 37 -0.42 -18.17 -10.56
N GLU A 38 -1.46 -18.19 -9.75
CA GLU A 38 -2.82 -17.90 -10.22
C GLU A 38 -2.98 -16.44 -10.62
N ILE A 39 -2.40 -15.51 -9.87
CA ILE A 39 -2.36 -14.09 -10.25
C ILE A 39 -1.63 -13.92 -11.58
N ARG A 40 -0.48 -14.59 -11.77
CA ARG A 40 0.27 -14.52 -13.02
C ARG A 40 -0.56 -15.03 -14.20
N ARG A 41 -1.37 -16.06 -14.01
CA ARG A 41 -2.29 -16.58 -15.04
C ARG A 41 -3.46 -15.63 -15.33
N LEU A 42 -3.96 -14.91 -14.33
CA LEU A 42 -5.01 -13.91 -14.51
C LEU A 42 -4.53 -12.69 -15.31
N LYS A 43 -3.22 -12.42 -15.33
CA LYS A 43 -2.60 -11.29 -16.03
C LYS A 43 -3.28 -9.94 -15.76
N PRO A 44 -3.43 -9.54 -14.50
CA PRO A 44 -3.98 -8.22 -14.19
C PRO A 44 -3.05 -7.12 -14.73
N GLU A 45 -3.63 -6.01 -15.16
CA GLU A 45 -2.86 -4.84 -15.60
C GLU A 45 -2.23 -4.10 -14.42
N ARG A 46 -2.90 -4.15 -13.26
CA ARG A 46 -2.47 -3.52 -12.01
C ARG A 46 -2.94 -4.34 -10.81
N ILE A 47 -2.21 -4.24 -9.72
CA ILE A 47 -2.56 -4.86 -8.44
C ILE A 47 -2.66 -3.77 -7.37
N ILE A 48 -3.71 -3.85 -6.56
CA ILE A 48 -3.87 -2.99 -5.38
C ILE A 48 -3.93 -3.88 -4.15
N LEU A 49 -3.10 -3.55 -3.15
CA LEU A 49 -3.06 -4.22 -1.86
C LEU A 49 -3.80 -3.36 -0.85
N SER A 50 -4.88 -3.89 -0.28
CA SER A 50 -5.75 -3.15 0.63
C SER A 50 -5.10 -2.88 2.00
N PRO A 51 -5.66 -1.95 2.79
CA PRO A 51 -5.45 -1.96 4.24
C PRO A 51 -5.81 -3.31 4.85
N GLY A 52 -5.45 -3.51 6.11
CA GLY A 52 -5.83 -4.70 6.86
C GLY A 52 -5.23 -4.71 8.26
N PRO A 53 -5.65 -5.66 9.10
CA PRO A 53 -5.15 -5.81 10.46
C PRO A 53 -3.78 -6.49 10.50
N GLY A 54 -3.09 -6.30 11.61
CA GLY A 54 -1.85 -7.01 11.92
C GLY A 54 -0.64 -6.50 11.15
N ARG A 55 0.29 -7.40 10.92
CA ARG A 55 1.56 -7.13 10.27
C ARG A 55 1.57 -7.67 8.84
N PRO A 56 2.35 -7.08 7.93
CA PRO A 56 2.42 -7.54 6.55
C PRO A 56 2.94 -8.98 6.42
N GLU A 57 3.78 -9.44 7.34
CA GLU A 57 4.29 -10.82 7.35
C GLU A 57 3.20 -11.86 7.61
N ASP A 58 2.12 -11.45 8.29
CA ASP A 58 0.98 -12.31 8.64
C ASP A 58 -0.20 -12.15 7.66
N ALA A 59 -0.01 -11.41 6.59
CA ALA A 59 -1.05 -11.05 5.62
C ALA A 59 -1.03 -11.92 4.35
N GLY A 60 -1.03 -13.23 4.52
CA GLY A 60 -1.07 -14.18 3.40
C GLY A 60 0.06 -13.96 2.39
N ILE A 61 -0.30 -13.82 1.13
CA ILE A 61 0.66 -13.73 0.01
C ILE A 61 1.20 -12.33 -0.28
N LEU A 62 0.88 -11.30 0.54
CA LEU A 62 1.17 -9.90 0.19
C LEU A 62 2.63 -9.63 -0.16
N ILE A 63 3.54 -10.03 0.73
CA ILE A 63 4.98 -9.80 0.52
C ILE A 63 5.48 -10.59 -0.69
N GLU A 64 5.00 -11.82 -0.86
CA GLU A 64 5.36 -12.68 -2.00
C GLU A 64 4.90 -12.05 -3.33
N VAL A 65 3.68 -11.53 -3.39
CA VAL A 65 3.14 -10.81 -4.56
C VAL A 65 4.06 -9.66 -4.96
N VAL A 66 4.49 -8.85 -3.99
CA VAL A 66 5.38 -7.71 -4.28
C VAL A 66 6.74 -8.20 -4.81
N LYS A 67 7.34 -9.20 -4.18
CA LYS A 67 8.64 -9.75 -4.58
C LYS A 67 8.63 -10.37 -5.97
N GLU A 68 7.59 -11.16 -6.24
CA GLU A 68 7.50 -11.98 -7.46
C GLU A 68 6.93 -11.21 -8.66
N LEU A 69 5.97 -10.32 -8.43
CA LEU A 69 5.23 -9.65 -9.50
C LEU A 69 5.52 -8.15 -9.62
N GLY A 70 6.13 -7.53 -8.62
CA GLY A 70 6.34 -6.08 -8.60
C GLY A 70 7.24 -5.52 -9.71
N LYS A 71 8.03 -6.38 -10.38
CA LYS A 71 8.82 -5.99 -11.56
C LYS A 71 8.05 -6.08 -12.87
N GLU A 72 6.97 -6.86 -12.88
CA GLU A 72 6.19 -7.16 -14.06
C GLU A 72 4.87 -6.37 -14.10
N ILE A 73 4.28 -6.14 -12.92
CA ILE A 73 2.95 -5.54 -12.77
C ILE A 73 3.04 -4.36 -11.80
N PRO A 74 2.51 -3.17 -12.15
CA PRO A 74 2.43 -2.05 -11.21
C PRO A 74 1.58 -2.41 -9.99
N ILE A 75 2.12 -2.17 -8.80
CA ILE A 75 1.48 -2.47 -7.52
C ILE A 75 1.32 -1.19 -6.70
N LEU A 76 0.10 -0.94 -6.21
CA LEU A 76 -0.19 0.10 -5.24
C LEU A 76 -0.56 -0.53 -3.90
N GLY A 77 0.18 -0.19 -2.85
CA GLY A 77 -0.14 -0.62 -1.48
C GLY A 77 -0.76 0.51 -0.66
N VAL A 78 -1.83 0.22 0.07
CA VAL A 78 -2.49 1.15 0.97
C VAL A 78 -2.40 0.62 2.40
N CYS A 79 -1.87 1.41 3.34
CA CYS A 79 -1.68 1.07 4.75
C CYS A 79 -0.91 -0.26 4.91
N LEU A 80 -1.55 -1.36 5.30
CA LEU A 80 -0.92 -2.68 5.38
C LEU A 80 -0.25 -3.09 4.05
N GLY A 81 -0.90 -2.81 2.92
CA GLY A 81 -0.33 -3.05 1.60
C GLY A 81 0.93 -2.24 1.32
N HIS A 82 0.98 -0.99 1.76
CA HIS A 82 2.19 -0.15 1.70
C HIS A 82 3.31 -0.72 2.58
N GLN A 83 2.98 -1.17 3.80
CA GLN A 83 3.93 -1.83 4.70
C GLN A 83 4.48 -3.12 4.06
N ALA A 84 3.66 -3.89 3.37
CA ALA A 84 4.09 -5.08 2.63
C ALA A 84 5.09 -4.74 1.51
N VAL A 85 4.88 -3.64 0.78
CA VAL A 85 5.85 -3.15 -0.20
C VAL A 85 7.17 -2.81 0.48
N CYS A 86 7.16 -2.04 1.56
CA CYS A 86 8.37 -1.70 2.30
C CYS A 86 9.09 -2.94 2.82
N ALA A 87 8.38 -3.88 3.42
CA ALA A 87 8.94 -5.13 3.94
C ALA A 87 9.53 -6.02 2.83
N ALA A 88 8.87 -6.09 1.67
CA ALA A 88 9.36 -6.87 0.53
C ALA A 88 10.73 -6.38 0.02
N PHE A 89 11.01 -5.10 0.15
CA PHE A 89 12.29 -4.49 -0.21
C PHE A 89 13.30 -4.43 0.94
N GLY A 90 12.95 -4.97 2.12
CA GLY A 90 13.87 -5.13 3.24
C GLY A 90 13.79 -4.04 4.31
N ALA A 91 12.84 -3.10 4.21
CA ALA A 91 12.59 -2.15 5.29
C ALA A 91 11.95 -2.85 6.50
N LYS A 92 12.30 -2.39 7.69
CA LYS A 92 11.73 -2.90 8.95
C LYS A 92 10.41 -2.20 9.23
N ILE A 93 9.37 -2.99 9.50
CA ILE A 93 8.08 -2.47 9.97
C ILE A 93 8.06 -2.51 11.50
N THR A 94 7.83 -1.37 12.10
CA THR A 94 7.84 -1.17 13.54
C THR A 94 6.66 -0.32 14.00
N TYR A 95 6.52 -0.11 15.29
CA TYR A 95 5.51 0.81 15.79
C TYR A 95 5.80 2.23 15.35
N ALA A 96 4.77 2.92 14.86
CA ALA A 96 4.85 4.34 14.58
C ALA A 96 5.23 5.12 15.83
N LYS A 97 6.00 6.19 15.68
CA LYS A 97 6.37 7.07 16.81
C LYS A 97 5.16 7.59 17.58
N LYS A 98 4.03 7.68 16.92
CA LYS A 98 2.74 8.02 17.49
C LYS A 98 1.65 7.21 16.82
N GLN A 99 0.84 6.52 17.63
CA GLN A 99 -0.33 5.83 17.11
C GLN A 99 -1.32 6.83 16.52
N MET A 100 -1.74 6.57 15.30
CA MET A 100 -2.67 7.41 14.56
C MET A 100 -3.99 6.67 14.35
N HIS A 101 -5.08 7.27 14.82
CA HIS A 101 -6.42 6.73 14.64
C HIS A 101 -7.39 7.86 14.26
N GLY A 102 -7.60 8.05 12.96
CA GLY A 102 -8.46 9.08 12.42
C GLY A 102 -7.95 10.53 12.62
N LYS A 103 -6.69 10.70 13.01
CA LYS A 103 -6.10 12.03 13.16
C LYS A 103 -5.58 12.53 11.83
N GLN A 104 -5.87 13.80 11.54
CA GLN A 104 -5.36 14.48 10.37
C GLN A 104 -3.92 14.95 10.60
N SER A 105 -3.10 14.80 9.58
CA SER A 105 -1.73 15.29 9.56
C SER A 105 -1.45 15.98 8.23
N GLN A 106 -0.60 17.00 8.27
CA GLN A 106 -0.06 17.57 7.05
C GLN A 106 1.05 16.66 6.53
N ILE A 107 0.92 16.25 5.28
CA ILE A 107 1.86 15.39 4.58
C ILE A 107 2.52 16.22 3.48
N LYS A 108 3.84 16.25 3.49
CA LYS A 108 4.63 16.81 2.40
C LYS A 108 4.78 15.72 1.33
N VAL A 109 4.43 16.03 0.09
CA VAL A 109 4.50 15.09 -1.02
C VAL A 109 5.41 15.63 -2.14
N ASP A 110 6.06 14.72 -2.85
CA ASP A 110 6.82 15.03 -4.05
C ASP A 110 5.89 15.00 -5.26
N THR A 111 5.52 16.21 -5.72
CA THR A 111 4.57 16.38 -6.84
C THR A 111 5.18 16.11 -8.21
N GLU A 112 6.50 15.92 -8.31
CA GLU A 112 7.16 15.52 -9.54
C GLU A 112 7.00 14.02 -9.81
N THR A 113 6.63 13.24 -8.78
CA THR A 113 6.33 11.81 -8.95
C THR A 113 4.95 11.62 -9.56
N LEU A 114 4.80 10.53 -10.34
CA LEU A 114 3.53 10.21 -11.00
C LEU A 114 2.38 10.07 -10.00
N LEU A 115 2.64 9.46 -8.83
CA LEU A 115 1.61 9.22 -7.81
C LEU A 115 1.00 10.52 -7.27
N PHE A 116 1.79 11.58 -7.14
CA PHE A 116 1.35 12.87 -6.58
C PHE A 116 1.29 13.99 -7.62
N SER A 117 1.36 13.64 -8.90
CA SER A 117 1.22 14.62 -9.98
C SER A 117 -0.14 15.32 -9.91
N GLY A 118 -0.13 16.64 -9.93
CA GLY A 118 -1.34 17.46 -9.80
C GLY A 118 -1.81 17.72 -8.37
N CYS A 119 -1.16 17.13 -7.37
CA CYS A 119 -1.42 17.44 -5.96
C CYS A 119 -0.71 18.74 -5.54
N SER A 120 -1.18 19.35 -4.45
CA SER A 120 -0.41 20.38 -3.74
C SER A 120 0.79 19.75 -3.03
N GLN A 121 1.90 20.49 -2.88
CA GLN A 121 3.10 20.01 -2.18
C GLN A 121 2.86 19.60 -0.72
N SER A 122 1.79 20.09 -0.11
CA SER A 122 1.34 19.71 1.23
C SER A 122 -0.14 19.38 1.17
N ILE A 123 -0.48 18.17 1.59
CA ILE A 123 -1.86 17.68 1.66
C ILE A 123 -2.24 17.35 3.09
N LEU A 124 -3.52 17.49 3.41
CA LEU A 124 -4.06 17.08 4.70
C LEU A 124 -4.62 15.65 4.53
N ALA A 125 -4.07 14.71 5.27
CA ALA A 125 -4.50 13.32 5.20
C ALA A 125 -4.89 12.78 6.58
N ALA A 126 -5.96 12.01 6.63
CA ALA A 126 -6.33 11.24 7.80
C ALA A 126 -5.46 9.97 7.87
N ARG A 127 -4.95 9.68 9.07
CA ARG A 127 -4.04 8.56 9.31
C ARG A 127 -4.70 7.54 10.24
N TYR A 128 -4.59 6.26 9.89
CA TYR A 128 -5.22 5.13 10.59
C TYR A 128 -4.22 3.97 10.74
N HIS A 129 -3.04 4.24 11.31
CA HIS A 129 -2.02 3.19 11.45
C HIS A 129 -1.31 3.24 12.81
N SER A 130 -0.93 2.09 13.32
CA SER A 130 -0.07 1.91 14.49
C SER A 130 1.33 1.44 14.13
N LEU A 131 1.53 0.97 12.90
CA LEU A 131 2.80 0.52 12.37
C LEU A 131 3.26 1.45 11.23
N ALA A 132 4.57 1.56 11.07
CA ALA A 132 5.21 2.30 10.00
C ALA A 132 6.53 1.65 9.60
N ALA A 133 7.02 1.96 8.40
CA ALA A 133 8.37 1.60 8.02
C ALA A 133 9.37 2.45 8.82
N ASP A 134 10.37 1.81 9.41
CA ASP A 134 11.48 2.52 10.06
C ASP A 134 12.30 3.23 8.99
N ALA A 135 12.32 4.57 9.04
CA ALA A 135 12.97 5.42 8.05
C ALA A 135 14.47 5.09 7.86
N ASP A 136 15.16 4.70 8.93
CA ASP A 136 16.58 4.34 8.89
C ASP A 136 16.84 3.01 8.19
N THR A 137 15.82 2.21 7.94
CA THR A 137 15.91 0.90 7.30
C THR A 137 15.41 0.89 5.86
N ILE A 138 14.88 2.00 5.34
CA ILE A 138 14.40 2.11 3.97
C ILE A 138 15.61 1.99 3.01
N PRO A 139 15.63 0.98 2.12
CA PRO A 139 16.76 0.79 1.20
C PRO A 139 16.73 1.79 0.04
N ASP A 140 17.87 1.94 -0.65
CA ASP A 140 18.00 2.83 -1.81
C ASP A 140 17.13 2.41 -3.01
N SER A 141 16.62 1.17 -3.01
CA SER A 141 15.66 0.68 -4.01
C SER A 141 14.26 1.27 -3.87
N LEU A 142 13.97 1.93 -2.74
CA LEU A 142 12.72 2.65 -2.50
C LEU A 142 12.98 4.16 -2.43
N TYR A 143 12.10 4.93 -3.06
CA TYR A 143 12.13 6.37 -3.02
C TYR A 143 10.97 6.91 -2.17
N VAL A 144 11.30 7.72 -1.15
CA VAL A 144 10.29 8.33 -0.27
C VAL A 144 9.67 9.53 -0.97
N THR A 145 8.38 9.43 -1.29
CA THR A 145 7.62 10.46 -2.02
C THR A 145 6.68 11.26 -1.13
N ALA A 146 6.46 10.81 0.09
CA ALA A 146 5.59 11.47 1.06
C ALA A 146 6.12 11.28 2.47
N SER A 147 6.01 12.32 3.30
CA SER A 147 6.42 12.26 4.71
C SER A 147 5.58 13.19 5.56
N SER A 148 5.34 12.79 6.83
CA SER A 148 4.68 13.66 7.79
C SER A 148 5.66 14.71 8.33
N LYS A 149 5.18 15.95 8.58
CA LYS A 149 6.01 17.03 9.14
C LYS A 149 6.42 16.80 10.59
N ARG A 150 5.73 15.92 11.31
CA ARG A 150 5.96 15.61 12.72
C ARG A 150 6.20 14.10 12.86
N GLY A 151 7.45 13.73 13.08
CA GLY A 151 7.81 12.37 13.43
C GLY A 151 8.70 11.64 12.43
N GLY A 152 8.96 12.15 11.24
CA GLY A 152 9.86 11.51 10.26
C GLY A 152 9.30 10.18 9.75
N GLU A 153 8.00 10.10 9.55
CA GLU A 153 7.30 8.99 8.91
C GLU A 153 6.80 9.41 7.52
#